data_c874a7b62a635094deebefdbba97e335
#
_entry.id   c874a7b62a635094deebefdbba97e335
#
_cell.length_a   1.000
_cell.length_b   1.000
_cell.length_c   1.000
_cell.angle_alpha   90.00
_cell.angle_beta   90.00
_cell.angle_gamma   90.00
#
_symmetry.space_group_name_H-M   'P 1'
#
loop_
_entity.id
_entity.type
_entity.pdbx_description
1 polymer ?
#
loop_
_entity_poly.entity_id
_entity_poly.type
_entity_poly.pdbx_seq_one_letter_code
_entity_poly.pdbx_strand_id
1 'polypeptide(L)'
;MSSNVSHCHIGEEMESFTYFYYLIFLMGFIGSCFGLWAFTQKDHKQKCMSIYLINLLTADFLLTLALPVKIIVDLGVASWKLRIFHCQVTACFIYLNMYLSIIFLGFVSMDRCLQLMHSCKIYRIQEPGFAKMLSAVVWTMVLLITVPNMAIPIKTIEERPGAGCIDFKTKFGRDWHVFTNFICTAIFLNFSAVILISNFLVVRQLYRNKYSESYANVKKALINILLVTAGYLLCFVPYHIVRIPYTLSQSDTITSCSLKQALFKAKESTLLFAVSNLCFDPILYYHLSKSFRLKFTETFAAPKEAKVFPDEEVQDRSELQMQGY
;
A
#
# COMPACT_ATOMS: atom_id res chain seq x y z
N MET A 1 -43.04 -25.43 -18.38
CA MET A 1 -41.87 -25.90 -17.64
C MET A 1 -41.13 -24.66 -17.14
N SER A 2 -41.39 -24.31 -15.90
CA SER A 2 -40.73 -23.16 -15.24
C SER A 2 -39.32 -23.59 -14.89
N SER A 3 -38.31 -23.05 -15.57
CA SER A 3 -36.91 -23.26 -15.21
C SER A 3 -36.65 -22.52 -13.89
N ASN A 4 -36.60 -23.27 -12.79
CA ASN A 4 -36.03 -22.82 -11.54
C ASN A 4 -34.57 -22.49 -11.79
N VAL A 5 -34.28 -21.22 -12.13
CA VAL A 5 -32.93 -20.67 -12.03
C VAL A 5 -32.68 -20.56 -10.54
N SER A 6 -32.04 -21.58 -9.98
CA SER A 6 -31.51 -21.53 -8.61
C SER A 6 -30.52 -20.38 -8.53
N HIS A 7 -30.96 -19.25 -7.97
CA HIS A 7 -30.08 -18.12 -7.67
C HIS A 7 -28.97 -18.60 -6.74
N CYS A 8 -27.75 -18.57 -7.24
CA CYS A 8 -26.57 -18.91 -6.47
C CYS A 8 -26.35 -17.87 -5.36
N HIS A 9 -26.64 -18.22 -4.11
CA HIS A 9 -26.35 -17.36 -2.96
C HIS A 9 -24.83 -17.31 -2.74
N ILE A 10 -24.20 -16.21 -3.14
CA ILE A 10 -22.72 -16.06 -3.14
C ILE A 10 -22.21 -15.38 -1.87
N GLY A 11 -23.09 -14.85 -1.00
CA GLY A 11 -22.71 -13.85 0.01
C GLY A 11 -22.77 -14.25 1.48
N GLU A 12 -23.10 -15.48 1.84
CA GLU A 12 -23.23 -15.89 3.24
C GLU A 12 -21.93 -16.51 3.77
N GLU A 13 -21.41 -15.99 4.89
CA GLU A 13 -20.25 -16.47 5.68
C GLU A 13 -18.90 -15.73 5.51
N MET A 14 -18.91 -14.40 5.64
CA MET A 14 -17.64 -13.65 5.69
C MET A 14 -17.38 -12.95 7.05
N GLU A 15 -18.18 -13.22 8.07
CA GLU A 15 -18.04 -12.58 9.40
C GLU A 15 -16.64 -12.76 10.00
N SER A 16 -16.02 -13.94 9.82
CA SER A 16 -14.68 -14.21 10.35
C SER A 16 -13.60 -13.26 9.80
N PHE A 17 -13.76 -12.74 8.57
CA PHE A 17 -12.79 -11.81 7.98
C PHE A 17 -12.96 -10.38 8.52
N THR A 18 -14.12 -10.02 9.03
CA THR A 18 -14.41 -8.68 9.54
C THR A 18 -13.52 -8.29 10.71
N TYR A 19 -13.21 -9.24 11.59
CA TYR A 19 -12.28 -9.02 12.71
C TYR A 19 -10.86 -8.65 12.22
N PHE A 20 -10.40 -9.28 11.14
CA PHE A 20 -9.10 -8.94 10.55
C PHE A 20 -9.11 -7.55 9.92
N TYR A 21 -10.20 -7.15 9.23
CA TYR A 21 -10.34 -5.79 8.72
C TYR A 21 -10.34 -4.74 9.83
N TYR A 22 -10.93 -5.05 10.99
CA TYR A 22 -10.91 -4.17 12.15
C TYR A 22 -9.48 -3.99 12.69
N LEU A 23 -8.70 -5.06 12.83
CA LEU A 23 -7.30 -4.98 13.25
C LEU A 23 -6.45 -4.19 12.24
N ILE A 24 -6.64 -4.44 10.96
CA ILE A 24 -5.94 -3.70 9.89
C ILE A 24 -6.32 -2.21 9.94
N PHE A 25 -7.59 -1.89 10.17
CA PHE A 25 -8.03 -0.51 10.33
C PHE A 25 -7.33 0.19 11.50
N LEU A 26 -7.27 -0.42 12.68
CA LEU A 26 -6.60 0.16 13.85
C LEU A 26 -5.11 0.40 13.58
N MET A 27 -4.41 -0.62 13.06
CA MET A 27 -2.98 -0.51 12.75
C MET A 27 -2.72 0.50 11.63
N GLY A 28 -3.53 0.49 10.58
CA GLY A 28 -3.45 1.41 9.46
C GLY A 28 -3.72 2.86 9.89
N PHE A 29 -4.71 3.08 10.75
CA PHE A 29 -5.04 4.41 11.28
C PHE A 29 -3.89 4.98 12.09
N ILE A 30 -3.38 4.22 13.06
CA ILE A 30 -2.24 4.64 13.90
C ILE A 30 -1.01 4.89 13.02
N GLY A 31 -0.68 3.95 12.13
CA GLY A 31 0.48 4.05 11.23
C GLY A 31 0.38 5.23 10.27
N SER A 32 -0.79 5.47 9.69
CA SER A 32 -1.01 6.58 8.75
C SER A 32 -0.98 7.93 9.46
N CYS A 33 -1.61 8.08 10.63
CA CYS A 33 -1.58 9.32 11.41
C CYS A 33 -0.14 9.66 11.85
N PHE A 34 0.59 8.67 12.37
CA PHE A 34 1.98 8.85 12.75
C PHE A 34 2.86 9.19 11.54
N GLY A 35 2.65 8.51 10.42
CA GLY A 35 3.37 8.75 9.17
C GLY A 35 3.15 10.16 8.65
N LEU A 36 1.90 10.63 8.58
CA LEU A 36 1.57 11.98 8.16
C LEU A 36 2.26 13.02 9.07
N TRP A 37 2.18 12.83 10.39
CA TRP A 37 2.88 13.69 11.33
C TRP A 37 4.39 13.69 11.12
N ALA A 38 5.03 12.52 10.94
CA ALA A 38 6.46 12.40 10.78
C ALA A 38 6.99 13.03 9.47
N PHE A 39 6.21 12.95 8.38
CA PHE A 39 6.60 13.50 7.08
C PHE A 39 6.22 15.00 6.91
N THR A 40 5.31 15.55 7.71
CA THR A 40 4.95 16.98 7.64
C THR A 40 6.00 17.90 8.29
N GLN A 41 6.86 17.36 9.15
CA GLN A 41 7.94 18.14 9.73
C GLN A 41 9.04 18.39 8.70
N LYS A 42 9.31 19.69 8.45
CA LYS A 42 10.18 20.19 7.39
C LYS A 42 11.62 19.67 7.47
N ASP A 43 11.96 18.73 6.61
CA ASP A 43 13.36 18.56 6.18
C ASP A 43 13.58 19.44 4.94
N HIS A 44 14.57 20.33 4.99
CA HIS A 44 14.86 21.31 3.94
C HIS A 44 15.19 20.76 2.55
N LYS A 45 15.41 19.44 2.41
CA LYS A 45 15.62 18.77 1.11
C LYS A 45 14.81 17.49 1.05
N GLN A 46 13.62 17.56 0.46
CA GLN A 46 12.85 16.37 0.13
C GLN A 46 13.66 15.51 -0.87
N LYS A 47 14.02 14.30 -0.45
CA LYS A 47 14.60 13.30 -1.35
C LYS A 47 13.49 12.69 -2.21
N CYS A 48 13.80 12.27 -3.43
CA CYS A 48 12.89 11.60 -4.35
C CYS A 48 12.11 10.46 -3.65
N MET A 49 12.80 9.59 -2.92
CA MET A 49 12.19 8.51 -2.18
C MET A 49 11.11 8.97 -1.18
N SER A 50 11.36 10.07 -0.46
CA SER A 50 10.36 10.61 0.49
C SER A 50 9.08 11.03 -0.22
N ILE A 51 9.19 11.53 -1.47
CA ILE A 51 8.02 11.89 -2.29
C ILE A 51 7.18 10.64 -2.59
N TYR A 52 7.79 9.55 -3.04
CA TYR A 52 7.08 8.31 -3.33
C TYR A 52 6.45 7.70 -2.07
N LEU A 53 7.15 7.73 -0.92
CA LEU A 53 6.62 7.24 0.36
C LEU A 53 5.47 8.10 0.89
N ILE A 54 5.50 9.42 0.69
CA ILE A 54 4.38 10.31 1.06
C ILE A 54 3.14 10.00 0.21
N ASN A 55 3.30 9.73 -1.09
CA ASN A 55 2.19 9.36 -1.94
C ASN A 55 1.58 8.01 -1.56
N LEU A 56 2.43 7.03 -1.22
CA LEU A 56 2.01 5.73 -0.69
C LEU A 56 1.19 5.94 0.61
N LEU A 57 1.73 6.67 1.56
CA LEU A 57 1.08 7.01 2.83
C LEU A 57 -0.26 7.75 2.63
N THR A 58 -0.34 8.64 1.63
CA THR A 58 -1.60 9.33 1.29
C THR A 58 -2.66 8.33 0.81
N ALA A 59 -2.28 7.37 -0.03
CA ALA A 59 -3.17 6.31 -0.48
C ALA A 59 -3.64 5.42 0.69
N ASP A 60 -2.74 5.09 1.62
CA ASP A 60 -3.03 4.32 2.84
C ASP A 60 -4.01 5.03 3.75
N PHE A 61 -3.81 6.33 3.95
CA PHE A 61 -4.71 7.14 4.76
C PHE A 61 -6.13 7.19 4.16
N LEU A 62 -6.26 7.37 2.84
CA LEU A 62 -7.55 7.37 2.16
C LEU A 62 -8.25 6.01 2.28
N LEU A 63 -7.53 4.91 2.15
CA LEU A 63 -8.09 3.57 2.36
C LEU A 63 -8.54 3.40 3.81
N THR A 64 -7.74 3.83 4.77
CA THR A 64 -8.07 3.74 6.20
C THR A 64 -9.37 4.46 6.52
N LEU A 65 -9.63 5.62 5.90
CA LEU A 65 -10.91 6.33 6.06
C LEU A 65 -12.11 5.58 5.44
N ALA A 66 -11.87 4.75 4.42
CA ALA A 66 -12.92 3.99 3.75
C ALA A 66 -13.23 2.64 4.43
N LEU A 67 -12.30 2.05 5.19
CA LEU A 67 -12.43 0.73 5.82
C LEU A 67 -13.62 0.60 6.80
N PRO A 68 -13.98 1.59 7.63
CA PRO A 68 -15.14 1.47 8.52
C PRO A 68 -16.44 1.13 7.80
N VAL A 69 -16.64 1.67 6.58
CA VAL A 69 -17.82 1.36 5.76
C VAL A 69 -17.81 -0.11 5.34
N LYS A 70 -16.65 -0.64 4.91
CA LYS A 70 -16.51 -2.05 4.57
C LYS A 70 -16.82 -2.95 5.77
N ILE A 71 -16.28 -2.62 6.95
CA ILE A 71 -16.49 -3.37 8.18
C ILE A 71 -17.99 -3.44 8.54
N ILE A 72 -18.71 -2.31 8.48
CA ILE A 72 -20.14 -2.24 8.78
C ILE A 72 -20.96 -3.07 7.77
N VAL A 73 -20.55 -3.07 6.49
CA VAL A 73 -21.21 -3.88 5.44
C VAL A 73 -20.94 -5.37 5.66
N ASP A 74 -19.71 -5.75 5.96
CA ASP A 74 -19.32 -7.15 6.17
C ASP A 74 -19.95 -7.74 7.47
N LEU A 75 -20.24 -6.92 8.48
CA LEU A 75 -21.01 -7.29 9.66
C LEU A 75 -22.51 -7.52 9.39
N GLY A 76 -22.98 -7.23 8.19
CA GLY A 76 -24.40 -7.41 7.84
C GLY A 76 -25.35 -6.36 8.43
N VAL A 77 -24.86 -5.39 9.22
CA VAL A 77 -25.67 -4.36 9.88
C VAL A 77 -25.87 -3.09 9.04
N ALA A 78 -25.29 -3.05 7.85
CA ALA A 78 -25.37 -1.91 6.95
C ALA A 78 -26.78 -1.74 6.36
N SER A 79 -27.27 -0.49 6.34
CA SER A 79 -28.46 -0.15 5.56
C SER A 79 -28.23 -0.37 4.06
N TRP A 80 -29.33 -0.56 3.30
CA TRP A 80 -29.25 -0.74 1.85
C TRP A 80 -28.49 0.39 1.13
N LYS A 81 -28.70 1.63 1.54
CA LYS A 81 -27.98 2.79 1.01
C LYS A 81 -26.47 2.70 1.27
N LEU A 82 -26.07 2.23 2.46
CA LEU A 82 -24.67 2.09 2.81
C LEU A 82 -24.00 0.94 2.03
N ARG A 83 -24.71 -0.15 1.73
CA ARG A 83 -24.24 -1.23 0.84
C ARG A 83 -23.99 -0.72 -0.58
N ILE A 84 -24.90 0.10 -1.11
CA ILE A 84 -24.73 0.76 -2.43
C ILE A 84 -23.49 1.66 -2.39
N PHE A 85 -23.37 2.50 -1.37
CA PHE A 85 -22.21 3.39 -1.18
C PHE A 85 -20.90 2.60 -1.11
N HIS A 86 -20.88 1.48 -0.35
CA HIS A 86 -19.73 0.59 -0.32
C HIS A 86 -19.34 0.11 -1.72
N CYS A 87 -20.28 -0.37 -2.50
CA CYS A 87 -20.01 -0.92 -3.83
C CYS A 87 -19.54 0.12 -4.84
N GLN A 88 -20.00 1.37 -4.72
CA GLN A 88 -19.62 2.45 -5.63
C GLN A 88 -18.34 3.17 -5.17
N VAL A 89 -18.23 3.48 -3.90
CA VAL A 89 -17.20 4.37 -3.38
C VAL A 89 -16.10 3.60 -2.65
N THR A 90 -16.45 2.87 -1.58
CA THR A 90 -15.45 2.19 -0.75
C THR A 90 -14.61 1.17 -1.53
N ALA A 91 -15.27 0.38 -2.40
CA ALA A 91 -14.57 -0.57 -3.25
C ALA A 91 -13.55 0.13 -4.19
N CYS A 92 -13.89 1.32 -4.70
CA CYS A 92 -12.98 2.10 -5.53
C CYS A 92 -11.76 2.60 -4.75
N PHE A 93 -11.91 3.00 -3.47
CA PHE A 93 -10.77 3.38 -2.63
C PHE A 93 -9.84 2.19 -2.34
N ILE A 94 -10.37 0.98 -2.18
CA ILE A 94 -9.55 -0.24 -2.03
C ILE A 94 -8.69 -0.45 -3.29
N TYR A 95 -9.27 -0.33 -4.48
CA TYR A 95 -8.52 -0.48 -5.72
C TYR A 95 -7.55 0.67 -5.97
N LEU A 96 -7.94 1.90 -5.66
CA LEU A 96 -7.09 3.09 -5.76
C LEU A 96 -5.82 2.90 -4.91
N ASN A 97 -5.97 2.54 -3.63
CA ASN A 97 -4.81 2.26 -2.76
C ASN A 97 -3.96 1.13 -3.34
N MET A 98 -4.55 0.00 -3.73
CA MET A 98 -3.82 -1.16 -4.24
C MET A 98 -2.92 -0.80 -5.44
N TYR A 99 -3.45 -0.09 -6.45
CA TYR A 99 -2.67 0.24 -7.65
C TYR A 99 -1.68 1.37 -7.42
N LEU A 100 -2.01 2.36 -6.60
CA LEU A 100 -1.03 3.36 -6.17
C LEU A 100 0.13 2.72 -5.43
N SER A 101 -0.14 1.78 -4.50
CA SER A 101 0.88 1.08 -3.74
C SER A 101 1.79 0.24 -4.65
N ILE A 102 1.24 -0.53 -5.58
CA ILE A 102 2.02 -1.31 -6.55
C ILE A 102 2.96 -0.41 -7.35
N ILE A 103 2.45 0.72 -7.87
CA ILE A 103 3.22 1.64 -8.71
C ILE A 103 4.32 2.34 -7.89
N PHE A 104 3.99 2.88 -6.71
CA PHE A 104 4.96 3.59 -5.89
C PHE A 104 6.01 2.65 -5.29
N LEU A 105 5.68 1.42 -4.91
CA LEU A 105 6.66 0.40 -4.53
C LEU A 105 7.59 0.05 -5.70
N GLY A 106 7.06 0.04 -6.92
CA GLY A 106 7.87 -0.11 -8.13
C GLY A 106 8.90 1.01 -8.30
N PHE A 107 8.49 2.27 -8.10
CA PHE A 107 9.41 3.41 -8.16
C PHE A 107 10.43 3.39 -7.01
N VAL A 108 10.02 3.01 -5.80
CA VAL A 108 10.93 2.82 -4.66
C VAL A 108 11.99 1.76 -4.98
N SER A 109 11.58 0.61 -5.54
CA SER A 109 12.50 -0.47 -5.93
C SER A 109 13.47 -0.02 -7.01
N MET A 110 12.98 0.72 -8.01
CA MET A 110 13.81 1.26 -9.09
C MET A 110 14.78 2.33 -8.59
N ASP A 111 14.33 3.25 -7.72
CA ASP A 111 15.21 4.27 -7.12
C ASP A 111 16.36 3.62 -6.34
N ARG A 112 16.08 2.57 -5.57
CA ARG A 112 17.11 1.82 -4.84
C ARG A 112 18.09 1.10 -5.77
N CYS A 113 17.58 0.50 -6.83
CA CYS A 113 18.41 -0.15 -7.85
C CYS A 113 19.37 0.86 -8.49
N LEU A 114 18.86 2.00 -8.94
CA LEU A 114 19.66 3.05 -9.58
C LEU A 114 20.73 3.64 -8.64
N GLN A 115 20.38 3.89 -7.37
CA GLN A 115 21.32 4.38 -6.37
C GLN A 115 22.49 3.41 -6.14
N LEU A 116 22.23 2.11 -6.17
CA LEU A 116 23.26 1.10 -5.90
C LEU A 116 24.10 0.78 -7.13
N MET A 117 23.48 0.77 -8.33
CA MET A 117 24.16 0.44 -9.58
C MET A 117 25.05 1.60 -10.09
N HIS A 118 24.63 2.84 -9.84
CA HIS A 118 25.26 4.04 -10.40
C HIS A 118 25.39 5.14 -9.34
N SER A 119 26.17 4.89 -8.29
CA SER A 119 26.32 5.81 -7.16
C SER A 119 26.81 7.22 -7.51
N CYS A 120 27.48 7.38 -8.67
CA CYS A 120 28.01 8.67 -9.13
C CYS A 120 27.09 9.40 -10.14
N LYS A 121 25.99 8.77 -10.61
CA LYS A 121 25.12 9.35 -11.62
C LYS A 121 23.69 9.48 -11.10
N ILE A 122 23.16 10.70 -11.10
CA ILE A 122 21.76 10.97 -10.75
C ILE A 122 20.93 10.92 -12.03
N TYR A 123 19.91 10.05 -12.05
CA TYR A 123 18.96 9.96 -13.14
C TYR A 123 17.78 10.91 -12.91
N ARG A 124 17.12 11.35 -13.97
CA ARG A 124 15.95 12.24 -13.90
C ARG A 124 14.88 11.76 -12.92
N ILE A 125 14.63 10.46 -12.89
CA ILE A 125 13.64 9.84 -11.98
C ILE A 125 13.99 10.02 -10.48
N GLN A 126 15.24 10.33 -10.19
CA GLN A 126 15.74 10.59 -8.82
C GLN A 126 15.72 12.08 -8.46
N GLU A 127 15.35 12.94 -9.41
CA GLU A 127 15.16 14.36 -9.17
C GLU A 127 13.81 14.62 -8.47
N PRO A 128 13.77 15.38 -7.37
CA PRO A 128 12.52 15.62 -6.64
C PRO A 128 11.43 16.29 -7.48
N GLY A 129 11.80 17.19 -8.40
CA GLY A 129 10.86 17.85 -9.31
C GLY A 129 10.20 16.85 -10.27
N PHE A 130 10.99 15.96 -10.86
CA PHE A 130 10.49 14.91 -11.73
C PHE A 130 9.64 13.88 -10.98
N ALA A 131 10.04 13.51 -9.75
CA ALA A 131 9.27 12.60 -8.91
C ALA A 131 7.88 13.15 -8.56
N LYS A 132 7.75 14.45 -8.30
CA LYS A 132 6.45 15.12 -8.08
C LYS A 132 5.58 15.09 -9.32
N MET A 133 6.15 15.42 -10.49
CA MET A 133 5.44 15.36 -11.77
C MET A 133 4.96 13.93 -12.07
N LEU A 134 5.84 12.95 -11.92
CA LEU A 134 5.52 11.54 -12.15
C LEU A 134 4.43 11.05 -11.17
N SER A 135 4.48 11.47 -9.90
CA SER A 135 3.43 11.16 -8.93
C SER A 135 2.08 11.73 -9.36
N ALA A 136 2.03 12.97 -9.85
CA ALA A 136 0.79 13.58 -10.35
C ALA A 136 0.24 12.81 -11.55
N VAL A 137 1.08 12.37 -12.49
CA VAL A 137 0.67 11.54 -13.63
C VAL A 137 0.09 10.20 -13.15
N VAL A 138 0.73 9.55 -12.17
CA VAL A 138 0.24 8.28 -11.61
C VAL A 138 -1.12 8.45 -10.94
N TRP A 139 -1.30 9.46 -10.10
CA TRP A 139 -2.58 9.77 -9.49
C TRP A 139 -3.67 10.00 -10.55
N THR A 140 -3.39 10.82 -11.57
CA THR A 140 -4.33 11.08 -12.68
C THR A 140 -4.70 9.79 -13.39
N MET A 141 -3.72 8.95 -13.74
CA MET A 141 -3.97 7.67 -14.43
C MET A 141 -4.86 6.74 -13.59
N VAL A 142 -4.55 6.55 -12.31
CA VAL A 142 -5.32 5.64 -11.44
C VAL A 142 -6.72 6.21 -11.18
N LEU A 143 -6.86 7.53 -11.03
CA LEU A 143 -8.18 8.18 -10.89
C LEU A 143 -9.03 8.04 -12.15
N LEU A 144 -8.45 8.17 -13.35
CA LEU A 144 -9.16 7.94 -14.62
C LEU A 144 -9.68 6.52 -14.76
N ILE A 145 -9.05 5.54 -14.13
CA ILE A 145 -9.52 4.14 -14.10
C ILE A 145 -10.60 3.95 -13.02
N THR A 146 -10.46 4.57 -11.85
CA THR A 146 -11.30 4.29 -10.67
C THR A 146 -12.55 5.17 -10.61
N VAL A 147 -12.45 6.47 -10.90
CA VAL A 147 -13.58 7.42 -10.81
C VAL A 147 -14.76 7.04 -11.71
N PRO A 148 -14.59 6.58 -12.96
CA PRO A 148 -15.73 6.14 -13.76
C PRO A 148 -16.51 4.99 -13.12
N ASN A 149 -15.85 4.08 -12.39
CA ASN A 149 -16.54 3.01 -11.66
C ASN A 149 -17.45 3.55 -10.53
N MET A 150 -17.13 4.74 -9.98
CA MET A 150 -17.98 5.43 -9.00
C MET A 150 -19.12 6.20 -9.67
N ALA A 151 -18.89 6.76 -10.86
CA ALA A 151 -19.82 7.65 -11.56
C ALA A 151 -20.84 6.91 -12.43
N ILE A 152 -20.55 5.67 -12.86
CA ILE A 152 -21.48 4.89 -13.70
C ILE A 152 -22.76 4.61 -12.93
N PRO A 153 -23.95 4.93 -13.51
CA PRO A 153 -25.24 4.68 -12.89
C PRO A 153 -25.43 3.20 -12.54
N ILE A 154 -26.01 2.96 -11.37
CA ILE A 154 -26.38 1.62 -10.90
C ILE A 154 -27.80 1.28 -11.29
N LYS A 155 -28.10 -0.02 -11.32
CA LYS A 155 -29.46 -0.49 -11.42
C LYS A 155 -30.21 -0.29 -10.11
N THR A 156 -31.44 0.20 -10.19
CA THR A 156 -32.34 0.14 -9.06
C THR A 156 -32.84 -1.31 -8.94
N ILE A 157 -32.46 -1.98 -7.87
CA ILE A 157 -32.90 -3.34 -7.53
C ILE A 157 -33.57 -3.31 -6.16
N GLU A 158 -34.56 -4.18 -5.98
CA GLU A 158 -35.22 -4.37 -4.70
C GLU A 158 -34.20 -4.90 -3.67
N GLU A 159 -34.39 -4.48 -2.41
CA GLU A 159 -33.58 -4.96 -1.32
C GLU A 159 -33.73 -6.46 -1.13
N ARG A 160 -32.64 -7.20 -1.28
CA ARG A 160 -32.62 -8.66 -1.11
C ARG A 160 -31.37 -9.12 -0.38
N PRO A 161 -31.49 -10.17 0.47
CA PRO A 161 -30.32 -10.80 1.08
C PRO A 161 -29.35 -11.32 0.02
N GLY A 162 -28.04 -11.24 0.28
CA GLY A 162 -27.02 -11.78 -0.60
C GLY A 162 -26.74 -10.99 -1.89
N ALA A 163 -27.35 -9.81 -2.08
CA ALA A 163 -27.03 -8.96 -3.23
C ALA A 163 -25.59 -8.47 -3.17
N GLY A 164 -24.79 -8.83 -4.18
CA GLY A 164 -23.39 -8.41 -4.31
C GLY A 164 -23.23 -7.15 -5.17
N CYS A 165 -22.05 -6.54 -5.13
CA CYS A 165 -21.77 -5.30 -5.90
C CYS A 165 -21.96 -5.45 -7.41
N ILE A 166 -21.86 -6.66 -7.96
CA ILE A 166 -22.06 -6.91 -9.39
C ILE A 166 -23.55 -6.75 -9.79
N ASP A 167 -24.48 -7.04 -8.87
CA ASP A 167 -25.91 -6.98 -9.12
C ASP A 167 -26.39 -5.54 -9.36
N PHE A 168 -25.72 -4.57 -8.72
CA PHE A 168 -26.00 -3.15 -8.91
C PHE A 168 -25.50 -2.60 -10.25
N LYS A 169 -24.60 -3.30 -10.95
CA LYS A 169 -24.00 -2.79 -12.19
C LYS A 169 -24.93 -2.96 -13.39
N THR A 170 -25.07 -1.90 -14.18
CA THR A 170 -25.68 -1.95 -15.51
C THR A 170 -24.81 -2.82 -16.44
N LYS A 171 -25.33 -3.17 -17.65
CA LYS A 171 -24.55 -3.88 -18.67
C LYS A 171 -23.25 -3.10 -18.97
N PHE A 172 -23.37 -1.81 -19.27
CA PHE A 172 -22.22 -0.93 -19.51
C PHE A 172 -21.25 -0.91 -18.31
N GLY A 173 -21.76 -0.84 -17.07
CA GLY A 173 -20.92 -0.86 -15.86
C GLY A 173 -20.18 -2.18 -15.68
N ARG A 174 -20.73 -3.32 -16.10
CA ARG A 174 -20.03 -4.62 -16.09
C ARG A 174 -18.94 -4.67 -17.15
N ASP A 175 -19.25 -4.25 -18.38
CA ASP A 175 -18.29 -4.23 -19.48
C ASP A 175 -17.10 -3.30 -19.15
N TRP A 176 -17.39 -2.11 -18.60
CA TRP A 176 -16.37 -1.19 -18.08
C TRP A 176 -15.52 -1.81 -16.97
N HIS A 177 -16.15 -2.53 -16.04
CA HIS A 177 -15.43 -3.20 -14.96
C HIS A 177 -14.50 -4.30 -15.49
N VAL A 178 -14.91 -5.07 -16.46
CA VAL A 178 -14.08 -6.08 -17.13
C VAL A 178 -12.90 -5.39 -17.83
N PHE A 179 -13.16 -4.35 -18.62
CA PHE A 179 -12.12 -3.59 -19.32
C PHE A 179 -11.09 -3.01 -18.36
N THR A 180 -11.54 -2.34 -17.29
CA THR A 180 -10.63 -1.79 -16.28
C THR A 180 -9.83 -2.87 -15.55
N ASN A 181 -10.38 -4.08 -15.35
CA ASN A 181 -9.64 -5.21 -14.79
C ASN A 181 -8.48 -5.66 -15.66
N PHE A 182 -8.62 -5.64 -16.99
CA PHE A 182 -7.51 -5.95 -17.90
C PHE A 182 -6.42 -4.88 -17.85
N ILE A 183 -6.79 -3.60 -17.83
CA ILE A 183 -5.82 -2.49 -17.65
C ILE A 183 -5.08 -2.65 -16.32
N CYS A 184 -5.80 -2.89 -15.24
CA CYS A 184 -5.25 -3.11 -13.91
C CYS A 184 -4.30 -4.31 -13.86
N THR A 185 -4.63 -5.39 -14.56
CA THR A 185 -3.75 -6.57 -14.68
C THR A 185 -2.47 -6.22 -15.44
N ALA A 186 -2.57 -5.44 -16.52
CA ALA A 186 -1.41 -4.98 -17.28
C ALA A 186 -0.49 -4.10 -16.41
N ILE A 187 -1.04 -3.16 -15.64
CA ILE A 187 -0.29 -2.35 -14.68
C ILE A 187 0.41 -3.25 -13.66
N PHE A 188 -0.30 -4.21 -13.05
CA PHE A 188 0.27 -5.16 -12.10
C PHE A 188 1.44 -5.94 -12.70
N LEU A 189 1.31 -6.50 -13.90
CA LEU A 189 2.37 -7.29 -14.54
C LEU A 189 3.60 -6.44 -14.86
N ASN A 190 3.41 -5.21 -15.37
CA ASN A 190 4.52 -4.32 -15.68
C ASN A 190 5.29 -3.91 -14.41
N PHE A 191 4.60 -3.49 -13.36
CA PHE A 191 5.27 -3.10 -12.11
C PHE A 191 5.81 -4.30 -11.33
N SER A 192 5.20 -5.49 -11.44
CA SER A 192 5.80 -6.75 -10.96
C SER A 192 7.17 -6.98 -11.58
N ALA A 193 7.27 -6.86 -12.89
CA ALA A 193 8.54 -7.00 -13.59
C ALA A 193 9.57 -5.96 -13.11
N VAL A 194 9.17 -4.69 -12.97
CA VAL A 194 10.04 -3.63 -12.45
C VAL A 194 10.55 -3.96 -11.04
N ILE A 195 9.66 -4.35 -10.12
CA ILE A 195 10.03 -4.68 -8.74
C ILE A 195 10.98 -5.89 -8.70
N LEU A 196 10.63 -6.98 -9.37
CA LEU A 196 11.42 -8.21 -9.33
C LEU A 196 12.78 -8.04 -10.00
N ILE A 197 12.84 -7.40 -11.17
CA ILE A 197 14.10 -7.15 -11.88
C ILE A 197 14.98 -6.18 -11.06
N SER A 198 14.44 -5.07 -10.57
CA SER A 198 15.19 -4.11 -9.76
C SER A 198 15.77 -4.77 -8.50
N ASN A 199 14.95 -5.53 -7.78
CA ASN A 199 15.37 -6.20 -6.56
C ASN A 199 16.39 -7.31 -6.85
N PHE A 200 16.22 -8.08 -7.94
CA PHE A 200 17.21 -9.06 -8.38
C PHE A 200 18.57 -8.41 -8.71
N LEU A 201 18.58 -7.32 -9.45
CA LEU A 201 19.81 -6.59 -9.78
C LEU A 201 20.53 -6.08 -8.53
N VAL A 202 19.76 -5.56 -7.57
CA VAL A 202 20.34 -5.09 -6.30
C VAL A 202 20.94 -6.25 -5.51
N VAL A 203 20.23 -7.38 -5.36
CA VAL A 203 20.76 -8.57 -4.69
C VAL A 203 22.04 -9.05 -5.38
N ARG A 204 22.04 -9.14 -6.72
CA ARG A 204 23.22 -9.51 -7.50
C ARG A 204 24.42 -8.60 -7.25
N GLN A 205 24.18 -7.27 -7.22
CA GLN A 205 25.24 -6.28 -6.97
C GLN A 205 25.79 -6.38 -5.54
N LEU A 206 24.91 -6.62 -4.55
CA LEU A 206 25.30 -6.82 -3.17
C LEU A 206 26.18 -8.08 -2.98
N TYR A 207 25.82 -9.19 -3.65
CA TYR A 207 26.65 -10.40 -3.64
C TYR A 207 28.02 -10.16 -4.25
N ARG A 208 28.10 -9.36 -5.31
CA ARG A 208 29.36 -9.04 -6.00
C ARG A 208 30.29 -8.19 -5.12
N ASN A 209 29.71 -7.32 -4.27
CA ASN A 209 30.45 -6.39 -3.42
C ASN A 209 30.58 -6.89 -1.96
N LYS A 210 30.33 -8.16 -1.68
CA LYS A 210 30.29 -8.76 -0.32
C LYS A 210 31.59 -8.59 0.49
N TYR A 211 32.72 -8.47 -0.19
CA TYR A 211 34.05 -8.37 0.44
C TYR A 211 34.57 -6.92 0.59
N SER A 212 33.75 -5.92 0.28
CA SER A 212 34.09 -4.51 0.50
C SER A 212 33.82 -4.11 1.96
N GLU A 213 34.57 -3.12 2.48
CA GLU A 213 34.51 -2.64 3.87
C GLU A 213 33.13 -2.14 4.36
N SER A 214 32.13 -2.08 3.50
CA SER A 214 30.80 -1.56 3.78
C SER A 214 29.75 -2.64 4.06
N TYR A 215 30.12 -3.77 4.71
CA TYR A 215 29.18 -4.87 4.98
C TYR A 215 27.90 -4.45 5.72
N ALA A 216 27.98 -3.51 6.66
CA ALA A 216 26.82 -3.01 7.40
C ALA A 216 25.80 -2.28 6.50
N ASN A 217 26.28 -1.49 5.54
CA ASN A 217 25.42 -0.81 4.55
C ASN A 217 24.80 -1.79 3.57
N VAL A 218 25.55 -2.82 3.18
CA VAL A 218 25.07 -3.92 2.33
C VAL A 218 23.92 -4.69 3.00
N LYS A 219 24.10 -5.08 4.27
CA LYS A 219 23.07 -5.78 5.06
C LYS A 219 21.78 -4.95 5.18
N LYS A 220 21.91 -3.64 5.44
CA LYS A 220 20.75 -2.75 5.54
C LYS A 220 20.02 -2.62 4.21
N ALA A 221 20.73 -2.48 3.09
CA ALA A 221 20.13 -2.44 1.77
C ALA A 221 19.38 -3.75 1.43
N LEU A 222 19.98 -4.90 1.80
CA LEU A 222 19.36 -6.22 1.60
C LEU A 222 18.05 -6.35 2.39
N ILE A 223 18.04 -5.95 3.68
CA ILE A 223 16.82 -5.97 4.50
C ILE A 223 15.72 -5.11 3.86
N ASN A 224 16.04 -3.90 3.43
CA ASN A 224 15.07 -3.02 2.80
C ASN A 224 14.43 -3.65 1.54
N ILE A 225 15.23 -4.30 0.71
CA ILE A 225 14.77 -4.95 -0.51
C ILE A 225 13.92 -6.18 -0.21
N LEU A 226 14.36 -7.00 0.75
CA LEU A 226 13.60 -8.18 1.17
C LEU A 226 12.24 -7.78 1.74
N LEU A 227 12.17 -6.71 2.53
CA LEU A 227 10.90 -6.20 3.07
C LEU A 227 9.95 -5.72 1.96
N VAL A 228 10.44 -4.92 1.02
CA VAL A 228 9.61 -4.45 -0.13
C VAL A 228 9.13 -5.64 -0.94
N THR A 229 10.03 -6.58 -1.27
CA THR A 229 9.67 -7.76 -2.08
C THR A 229 8.69 -8.67 -1.35
N ALA A 230 8.93 -8.95 -0.06
CA ALA A 230 8.05 -9.81 0.74
C ALA A 230 6.66 -9.19 0.90
N GLY A 231 6.57 -7.90 1.26
CA GLY A 231 5.30 -7.18 1.35
C GLY A 231 4.54 -7.20 0.03
N TYR A 232 5.24 -6.91 -1.09
CA TYR A 232 4.64 -6.97 -2.42
C TYR A 232 4.10 -8.37 -2.77
N LEU A 233 4.92 -9.40 -2.60
CA LEU A 233 4.53 -10.78 -2.95
C LEU A 233 3.37 -11.30 -2.08
N LEU A 234 3.40 -11.02 -0.78
CA LEU A 234 2.37 -11.47 0.16
C LEU A 234 1.05 -10.73 -0.03
N CYS A 235 1.10 -9.41 -0.21
CA CYS A 235 -0.11 -8.61 -0.27
C CYS A 235 -0.78 -8.62 -1.64
N PHE A 236 -0.04 -8.47 -2.73
CA PHE A 236 -0.66 -8.18 -4.02
C PHE A 236 -0.72 -9.36 -5.00
N VAL A 237 0.27 -10.26 -4.99
CA VAL A 237 0.31 -11.37 -5.95
C VAL A 237 -0.87 -12.33 -5.79
N PRO A 238 -1.25 -12.79 -4.57
CA PRO A 238 -2.37 -13.72 -4.41
C PRO A 238 -3.68 -13.14 -4.97
N TYR A 239 -3.95 -11.87 -4.72
CA TYR A 239 -5.15 -11.21 -5.22
C TYR A 239 -5.21 -11.20 -6.75
N HIS A 240 -4.11 -10.86 -7.43
CA HIS A 240 -4.09 -10.78 -8.90
C HIS A 240 -4.18 -12.14 -9.58
N ILE A 241 -3.66 -13.22 -8.95
CA ILE A 241 -3.83 -14.59 -9.44
C ILE A 241 -5.32 -14.99 -9.41
N VAL A 242 -6.03 -14.70 -8.33
CA VAL A 242 -7.44 -15.10 -8.18
C VAL A 242 -8.39 -14.18 -8.95
N ARG A 243 -8.03 -12.92 -9.14
CA ARG A 243 -8.91 -11.92 -9.75
C ARG A 243 -9.32 -12.25 -11.18
N ILE A 244 -8.41 -12.79 -12.01
CA ILE A 244 -8.71 -13.13 -13.40
C ILE A 244 -9.78 -14.21 -13.48
N PRO A 245 -9.59 -15.41 -12.87
CA PRO A 245 -10.62 -16.45 -12.90
C PRO A 245 -11.93 -15.99 -12.24
N TYR A 246 -11.87 -15.17 -11.18
CA TYR A 246 -13.08 -14.58 -10.58
C TYR A 246 -13.82 -13.66 -11.55
N THR A 247 -13.12 -12.79 -12.27
CA THR A 247 -13.74 -11.89 -13.26
C THR A 247 -14.39 -12.69 -14.41
N LEU A 248 -13.73 -13.75 -14.87
CA LEU A 248 -14.28 -14.66 -15.88
C LEU A 248 -15.49 -15.44 -15.36
N SER A 249 -15.56 -15.74 -14.07
CA SER A 249 -16.73 -16.42 -13.47
C SER A 249 -17.98 -15.53 -13.38
N GLN A 250 -17.81 -14.22 -13.49
CA GLN A 250 -18.92 -13.25 -13.53
C GLN A 250 -19.58 -13.16 -14.92
N SER A 251 -18.92 -13.68 -15.95
CA SER A 251 -19.52 -13.88 -17.27
C SER A 251 -20.29 -15.20 -17.30
N ASP A 252 -21.17 -15.35 -18.28
CA ASP A 252 -22.02 -16.56 -18.43
C ASP A 252 -21.21 -17.83 -18.80
N THR A 253 -19.90 -17.74 -18.91
CA THR A 253 -18.99 -18.86 -19.25
C THR A 253 -18.89 -19.92 -18.15
N ILE A 254 -19.08 -19.55 -16.87
CA ILE A 254 -19.04 -20.50 -15.75
C ILE A 254 -20.43 -20.63 -15.15
N THR A 255 -21.01 -21.84 -15.26
CA THR A 255 -22.36 -22.15 -14.79
C THR A 255 -22.39 -22.79 -13.40
N SER A 256 -21.29 -23.38 -12.95
CA SER A 256 -21.21 -24.06 -11.65
C SER A 256 -21.26 -23.09 -10.47
N CYS A 257 -22.31 -23.19 -9.66
CA CYS A 257 -22.52 -22.37 -8.47
C CYS A 257 -21.41 -22.58 -7.41
N SER A 258 -21.01 -23.84 -7.19
CA SER A 258 -19.95 -24.17 -6.25
C SER A 258 -18.62 -23.50 -6.62
N LEU A 259 -18.27 -23.50 -7.92
CA LEU A 259 -17.05 -22.82 -8.40
C LEU A 259 -17.14 -21.30 -8.23
N LYS A 260 -18.30 -20.69 -8.51
CA LYS A 260 -18.52 -19.25 -8.29
C LYS A 260 -18.36 -18.86 -6.82
N GLN A 261 -18.90 -19.67 -5.88
CA GLN A 261 -18.74 -19.44 -4.45
C GLN A 261 -17.28 -19.59 -4.01
N ALA A 262 -16.58 -20.63 -4.48
CA ALA A 262 -15.17 -20.85 -4.16
C ALA A 262 -14.28 -19.68 -4.65
N LEU A 263 -14.50 -19.22 -5.88
CA LEU A 263 -13.77 -18.07 -6.43
C LEU A 263 -14.10 -16.77 -5.72
N PHE A 264 -15.32 -16.58 -5.27
CA PHE A 264 -15.71 -15.43 -4.45
C PHE A 264 -14.99 -15.44 -3.10
N LYS A 265 -15.02 -16.58 -2.38
CA LYS A 265 -14.31 -16.72 -1.11
C LYS A 265 -12.79 -16.52 -1.28
N ALA A 266 -12.20 -17.10 -2.31
CA ALA A 266 -10.78 -16.91 -2.63
C ALA A 266 -10.45 -15.45 -2.93
N LYS A 267 -11.30 -14.73 -3.69
CA LYS A 267 -11.13 -13.31 -4.00
C LYS A 267 -11.21 -12.45 -2.74
N GLU A 268 -12.19 -12.68 -1.84
CA GLU A 268 -12.28 -11.93 -0.58
C GLU A 268 -11.10 -12.22 0.34
N SER A 269 -10.67 -13.49 0.47
CA SER A 269 -9.50 -13.85 1.28
C SER A 269 -8.22 -13.17 0.77
N THR A 270 -8.02 -13.16 -0.55
CA THR A 270 -6.84 -12.53 -1.15
C THR A 270 -6.94 -11.00 -1.15
N LEU A 271 -8.16 -10.43 -1.15
CA LEU A 271 -8.36 -9.00 -0.94
C LEU A 271 -7.98 -8.56 0.48
N LEU A 272 -8.23 -9.41 1.49
CA LEU A 272 -7.76 -9.16 2.85
C LEU A 272 -6.23 -9.05 2.90
N PHE A 273 -5.50 -9.95 2.20
CA PHE A 273 -4.04 -9.84 2.07
C PHE A 273 -3.64 -8.54 1.36
N ALA A 274 -4.36 -8.13 0.32
CA ALA A 274 -4.05 -6.88 -0.36
C ALA A 274 -4.24 -5.65 0.56
N VAL A 275 -5.30 -5.63 1.37
CA VAL A 275 -5.56 -4.53 2.33
C VAL A 275 -4.58 -4.57 3.52
N SER A 276 -4.01 -5.73 3.86
CA SER A 276 -3.02 -5.83 4.93
C SER A 276 -1.69 -5.11 4.65
N ASN A 277 -1.48 -4.58 3.42
CA ASN A 277 -0.35 -3.69 3.14
C ASN A 277 -0.32 -2.50 4.10
N LEU A 278 -1.47 -2.00 4.57
CA LEU A 278 -1.56 -0.96 5.60
C LEU A 278 -0.77 -1.27 6.90
N CYS A 279 -0.58 -2.57 7.20
CA CYS A 279 0.22 -3.01 8.35
C CYS A 279 1.71 -3.11 8.02
N PHE A 280 2.06 -3.39 6.75
CA PHE A 280 3.44 -3.50 6.30
C PHE A 280 4.07 -2.14 5.97
N ASP A 281 3.30 -1.21 5.46
CA ASP A 281 3.81 0.07 4.98
C ASP A 281 4.49 0.93 6.08
N PRO A 282 4.02 1.00 7.35
CA PRO A 282 4.75 1.65 8.43
C PRO A 282 6.14 1.04 8.67
N ILE A 283 6.30 -0.28 8.49
CA ILE A 283 7.59 -0.96 8.58
C ILE A 283 8.50 -0.50 7.44
N LEU A 284 7.96 -0.39 6.22
CA LEU A 284 8.69 0.14 5.08
C LEU A 284 9.12 1.60 5.31
N TYR A 285 8.23 2.46 5.84
CA TYR A 285 8.56 3.86 6.17
C TYR A 285 9.71 3.95 7.16
N TYR A 286 9.71 3.13 8.21
CA TYR A 286 10.80 3.05 9.19
C TYR A 286 12.14 2.66 8.57
N HIS A 287 12.13 1.64 7.71
CA HIS A 287 13.37 1.15 7.10
C HIS A 287 13.88 2.03 5.96
N LEU A 288 12.99 2.61 5.16
CA LEU A 288 13.33 3.36 3.96
C LEU A 288 13.55 4.86 4.21
N SER A 289 12.84 5.46 5.18
CA SER A 289 12.91 6.90 5.47
C SER A 289 13.74 7.18 6.72
N LYS A 290 14.82 7.97 6.56
CA LYS A 290 15.62 8.44 7.70
C LYS A 290 14.80 9.37 8.60
N SER A 291 14.01 10.28 8.01
CA SER A 291 13.17 11.23 8.76
C SER A 291 12.15 10.50 9.61
N PHE A 292 11.41 9.54 9.03
CA PHE A 292 10.45 8.72 9.77
C PHE A 292 11.12 7.97 10.93
N ARG A 293 12.25 7.31 10.68
CA ARG A 293 12.98 6.56 11.71
C ARG A 293 13.46 7.45 12.85
N LEU A 294 13.99 8.65 12.56
CA LEU A 294 14.43 9.59 13.60
C LEU A 294 13.26 10.01 14.47
N LYS A 295 12.12 10.37 13.87
CA LYS A 295 10.92 10.75 14.60
C LYS A 295 10.34 9.61 15.42
N PHE A 296 10.34 8.40 14.88
CA PHE A 296 9.91 7.21 15.61
C PHE A 296 10.80 6.99 16.85
N THR A 297 12.13 7.08 16.68
CA THR A 297 13.07 6.89 17.78
C THR A 297 12.94 8.01 18.81
N GLU A 298 12.78 9.27 18.41
CA GLU A 298 12.57 10.40 19.31
C GLU A 298 11.28 10.23 20.15
N THR A 299 10.22 9.72 19.56
CA THR A 299 8.91 9.58 20.22
C THR A 299 8.87 8.39 21.18
N PHE A 300 9.49 7.26 20.79
CA PHE A 300 9.38 6.00 21.52
C PHE A 300 10.67 5.58 22.25
N ALA A 301 11.82 6.25 22.05
CA ALA A 301 12.99 6.03 22.89
C ALA A 301 12.73 6.64 24.27
N ALA A 302 12.99 5.85 25.32
CA ALA A 302 13.00 6.37 26.67
C ALA A 302 13.91 7.61 26.74
N PRO A 303 13.58 8.65 27.54
CA PRO A 303 14.44 9.79 27.72
C PRO A 303 15.84 9.26 28.07
N LYS A 304 16.84 9.55 27.25
CA LYS A 304 18.23 9.32 27.65
C LYS A 304 18.40 10.16 28.89
N GLU A 305 18.66 9.53 30.03
CA GLU A 305 19.14 10.21 31.23
C GLU A 305 20.19 11.22 30.77
N ALA A 306 19.92 12.49 31.02
CA ALA A 306 20.90 13.54 30.78
C ALA A 306 22.13 13.08 31.55
N LYS A 307 23.20 12.73 30.84
CA LYS A 307 24.50 12.56 31.47
C LYS A 307 24.79 13.93 32.09
N VAL A 308 24.54 14.03 33.40
CA VAL A 308 25.07 15.08 34.24
C VAL A 308 26.57 14.90 34.13
N PHE A 309 27.21 15.69 33.29
CA PHE A 309 28.67 15.85 33.40
C PHE A 309 28.90 16.53 34.75
N PRO A 310 29.68 15.95 35.63
CA PRO A 310 30.12 16.65 36.82
C PRO A 310 30.87 17.91 36.36
N ASP A 311 30.49 19.06 36.93
CA ASP A 311 31.21 20.33 36.78
C ASP A 311 32.59 20.19 37.44
N GLU A 312 33.52 19.53 36.75
CA GLU A 312 34.95 19.51 37.06
C GLU A 312 35.69 20.09 35.86
N GLU A 313 35.68 21.41 35.72
CA GLU A 313 36.72 22.14 34.97
C GLU A 313 36.48 23.66 34.99
N VAL A 314 36.22 24.23 36.17
CA VAL A 314 36.23 25.73 36.30
C VAL A 314 37.38 26.16 37.26
N GLN A 315 38.18 25.25 37.78
CA GLN A 315 39.21 25.59 38.77
C GLN A 315 40.66 25.72 38.22
N ASP A 316 40.87 25.47 36.92
CA ASP A 316 42.23 25.51 36.34
C ASP A 316 42.50 26.73 35.42
N ARG A 317 41.62 27.72 35.40
CA ARG A 317 41.89 28.97 34.65
C ARG A 317 42.27 30.18 35.49
N SER A 318 42.23 30.07 36.82
CA SER A 318 42.63 31.18 37.71
C SER A 318 44.08 31.12 38.17
N GLU A 319 44.78 30.01 38.01
CA GLU A 319 46.19 29.86 38.41
C GLU A 319 47.20 30.21 37.31
N LEU A 320 46.80 30.28 36.06
CA LEU A 320 47.69 30.62 34.93
C LEU A 320 47.83 32.12 34.63
N GLN A 321 47.15 32.98 35.36
CA GLN A 321 47.30 34.44 35.23
C GLN A 321 48.15 35.13 36.28
N MET A 322 48.77 34.39 37.23
CA MET A 322 49.63 34.98 38.27
C MET A 322 51.13 34.60 38.17
N GLN A 323 51.59 33.99 37.09
CA GLN A 323 53.02 33.77 36.84
C GLN A 323 53.45 34.38 35.50
N GLY A 324 53.33 35.67 35.37
CA GLY A 324 53.81 36.44 34.23
C GLY A 324 54.20 37.85 34.65
N TYR A 325 55.26 37.94 35.45
CA TYR A 325 56.10 39.13 35.56
C TYR A 325 57.52 38.69 35.40
#